data_5438377fbd7775155347192397c85281
#
_entry.id   5438377fbd7775155347192397c85281
#
_cell.length_a   1.000
_cell.length_b   1.000
_cell.length_c   1.000
_cell.angle_alpha   90.00
_cell.angle_beta   90.00
_cell.angle_gamma   90.00
#
_symmetry.space_group_name_H-M   'P 1'
#
loop_
_entity.id
_entity.type
_entity.pdbx_description
1 polymer ?
#
loop_
_entity_poly.entity_id
_entity_poly.type
_entity_poly.pdbx_seq_one_letter_code
_entity_poly.pdbx_strand_id
1 'polypeptide(L)'
;APPHRAERVRALLDGRTDLTAADFAAIHADTLLLQAPVFQDLLRSVPPDPAGVRDAILAWDGRMDVDSSGAAAFAAWRGALARRVAAQPVLAPLDEPIVTDPQTGPVLAPWLTLAGRVALALESLVRAGRPCGIDLPTLATEALADAAGHPATWGETHVVRPEGDPV
;
A
#
# COMPACT_ATOMS: atom_id res chain seq x y z
N ALA A 1 5.40 8.03 9.75
CA ALA A 1 5.45 6.83 8.91
C ALA A 1 6.73 6.07 9.25
N PRO A 2 6.72 4.74 9.29
CA PRO A 2 7.91 3.93 9.51
C PRO A 2 8.98 4.21 8.45
N PRO A 3 10.27 4.20 8.79
CA PRO A 3 11.37 4.53 7.88
C PRO A 3 11.78 3.36 6.98
N HIS A 4 10.82 2.62 6.42
CA HIS A 4 11.04 1.38 5.65
C HIS A 4 12.10 1.50 4.57
N ARG A 5 12.09 2.61 3.78
CA ARG A 5 13.10 2.78 2.73
C ARG A 5 14.50 2.91 3.32
N ALA A 6 14.66 3.68 4.39
CA ALA A 6 15.95 3.86 5.05
C ALA A 6 16.45 2.55 5.70
N GLU A 7 15.54 1.79 6.32
CA GLU A 7 15.85 0.47 6.88
C GLU A 7 16.28 -0.51 5.80
N ARG A 8 15.55 -0.54 4.67
CA ARG A 8 15.89 -1.42 3.54
C ARG A 8 17.24 -1.07 2.93
N VAL A 9 17.50 0.22 2.67
CA VAL A 9 18.80 0.67 2.15
C VAL A 9 19.93 0.31 3.11
N ARG A 10 19.75 0.53 4.42
CA ARG A 10 20.73 0.13 5.43
C ARG A 10 21.00 -1.36 5.39
N ALA A 11 19.96 -2.21 5.34
CA ALA A 11 20.13 -3.65 5.28
C ALA A 11 20.85 -4.13 4.00
N LEU A 12 20.68 -3.42 2.88
CA LEU A 12 21.35 -3.74 1.62
C LEU A 12 22.83 -3.30 1.60
N LEU A 13 23.20 -2.33 2.44
CA LEU A 13 24.56 -1.82 2.58
C LEU A 13 25.35 -2.50 3.70
N ASP A 14 24.65 -3.13 4.66
CA ASP A 14 25.26 -3.67 5.88
C ASP A 14 26.31 -4.73 5.56
N GLY A 15 27.49 -4.61 6.19
CA GLY A 15 28.64 -5.52 6.03
C GLY A 15 29.35 -5.44 4.66
N ARG A 16 28.97 -4.52 3.77
CA ARG A 16 29.57 -4.36 2.44
C ARG A 16 30.53 -3.17 2.39
N THR A 17 31.77 -3.41 1.90
CA THR A 17 32.84 -2.40 1.81
C THR A 17 33.32 -2.14 0.39
N ASP A 18 32.92 -2.97 -0.59
CA ASP A 18 33.42 -3.02 -1.97
C ASP A 18 32.30 -2.75 -2.99
N LEU A 19 31.40 -1.82 -2.66
CA LEU A 19 30.25 -1.50 -3.49
C LEU A 19 30.66 -0.87 -4.82
N THR A 20 30.09 -1.36 -5.90
CA THR A 20 30.22 -0.85 -7.27
C THR A 20 29.04 0.02 -7.69
N ALA A 21 29.17 0.74 -8.79
CA ALA A 21 28.03 1.48 -9.37
C ALA A 21 26.82 0.58 -9.69
N ALA A 22 27.09 -0.68 -10.11
CA ALA A 22 26.04 -1.67 -10.38
C ALA A 22 25.28 -2.06 -9.09
N ASP A 23 25.96 -2.16 -7.95
CA ASP A 23 25.32 -2.43 -6.66
C ASP A 23 24.40 -1.29 -6.25
N PHE A 24 24.79 -0.04 -6.45
CA PHE A 24 23.92 1.10 -6.19
C PHE A 24 22.70 1.12 -7.11
N ALA A 25 22.88 0.78 -8.40
CA ALA A 25 21.75 0.65 -9.32
C ALA A 25 20.77 -0.44 -8.84
N ALA A 26 21.26 -1.60 -8.39
CA ALA A 26 20.45 -2.67 -7.83
C ALA A 26 19.71 -2.25 -6.54
N ILE A 27 20.37 -1.48 -5.66
CA ILE A 27 19.74 -0.93 -4.46
C ILE A 27 18.62 0.07 -4.82
N HIS A 28 18.80 0.88 -5.85
CA HIS A 28 17.76 1.79 -6.34
C HIS A 28 16.57 1.05 -6.95
N ALA A 29 16.82 -0.05 -7.65
CA ALA A 29 15.83 -0.90 -8.28
C ALA A 29 15.15 -1.89 -7.32
N ASP A 30 15.54 -1.92 -6.04
CA ASP A 30 14.93 -2.84 -5.07
C ASP A 30 13.48 -2.47 -4.78
N THR A 31 12.57 -3.43 -4.98
CA THR A 31 11.12 -3.30 -4.93
C THR A 31 10.50 -3.91 -3.67
N LEU A 32 11.32 -4.45 -2.76
CA LEU A 32 10.81 -5.15 -1.57
C LEU A 32 10.06 -4.21 -0.62
N LEU A 33 8.82 -4.57 -0.30
CA LEU A 33 7.92 -3.85 0.59
C LEU A 33 7.99 -4.44 2.01
N LEU A 34 8.77 -3.81 2.91
CA LEU A 34 9.00 -4.31 4.27
C LEU A 34 7.73 -4.46 5.12
N GLN A 35 6.67 -3.75 4.79
CA GLN A 35 5.38 -3.83 5.49
C GLN A 35 4.50 -5.00 5.02
N ALA A 36 4.83 -5.69 3.92
CA ALA A 36 4.00 -6.77 3.37
C ALA A 36 3.63 -7.85 4.40
N PRO A 37 4.56 -8.35 5.24
CA PRO A 37 4.24 -9.38 6.22
C PRO A 37 3.13 -8.99 7.20
N VAL A 38 3.06 -7.72 7.63
CA VAL A 38 2.02 -7.23 8.56
C VAL A 38 0.62 -7.38 7.98
N PHE A 39 0.48 -7.08 6.70
CA PHE A 39 -0.79 -7.20 5.98
C PHE A 39 -1.12 -8.66 5.65
N GLN A 40 -0.12 -9.46 5.31
CA GLN A 40 -0.31 -10.91 5.12
C GLN A 40 -0.75 -11.58 6.44
N ASP A 41 -0.22 -11.17 7.58
CA ASP A 41 -0.66 -11.69 8.90
C ASP A 41 -2.12 -11.34 9.17
N LEU A 42 -2.55 -10.11 8.86
CA LEU A 42 -3.97 -9.75 8.93
C LEU A 42 -4.81 -10.65 8.02
N LEU A 43 -4.38 -10.87 6.77
CA LEU A 43 -5.10 -11.70 5.81
C LEU A 43 -5.16 -13.18 6.19
N ARG A 44 -4.18 -13.71 6.94
CA ARG A 44 -4.26 -15.08 7.49
C ARG A 44 -5.38 -15.25 8.50
N SER A 45 -5.82 -14.16 9.14
CA SER A 45 -6.91 -14.17 10.12
C SER A 45 -8.31 -14.07 9.51
N VAL A 46 -8.43 -13.83 8.19
CA VAL A 46 -9.71 -13.69 7.50
C VAL A 46 -9.99 -14.87 6.56
N PRO A 47 -11.28 -15.18 6.26
CA PRO A 47 -11.62 -16.30 5.37
C PRO A 47 -11.15 -16.05 3.93
N PRO A 48 -10.96 -17.12 3.12
CA PRO A 48 -10.72 -17.00 1.69
C PRO A 48 -11.88 -16.29 0.98
N ASP A 49 -11.56 -15.53 -0.06
CA ASP A 49 -12.52 -14.88 -0.93
C ASP A 49 -12.71 -15.69 -2.24
N PRO A 50 -13.89 -15.62 -2.87
CA PRO A 50 -14.18 -16.37 -4.11
C PRO A 50 -13.31 -15.96 -5.31
N ALA A 51 -12.79 -14.73 -5.32
CA ALA A 51 -11.95 -14.20 -6.40
C ALA A 51 -10.46 -14.59 -6.24
N GLY A 52 -10.07 -15.18 -5.09
CA GLY A 52 -8.71 -15.62 -4.83
C GLY A 52 -7.70 -14.48 -4.53
N VAL A 53 -8.19 -13.26 -4.29
CA VAL A 53 -7.35 -12.08 -4.00
C VAL A 53 -6.49 -12.31 -2.77
N ARG A 54 -7.09 -12.84 -1.69
CA ARG A 54 -6.39 -13.19 -0.45
C ARG A 54 -5.23 -14.13 -0.71
N ASP A 55 -5.49 -15.21 -1.43
CA ASP A 55 -4.49 -16.25 -1.66
C ASP A 55 -3.37 -15.76 -2.59
N ALA A 56 -3.69 -14.91 -3.57
CA ALA A 56 -2.68 -14.22 -4.39
C ALA A 56 -1.77 -13.34 -3.53
N ILE A 57 -2.30 -12.58 -2.57
CA ILE A 57 -1.51 -11.74 -1.66
C ILE A 57 -0.68 -12.60 -0.69
N LEU A 58 -1.22 -13.71 -0.19
CA LEU A 58 -0.50 -14.60 0.72
C LEU A 58 0.65 -15.35 0.04
N ALA A 59 0.52 -15.65 -1.25
CA ALA A 59 1.57 -16.29 -2.05
C ALA A 59 2.62 -15.28 -2.57
N TRP A 60 2.33 -13.98 -2.51
CA TRP A 60 3.23 -12.94 -2.99
C TRP A 60 4.45 -12.75 -2.07
N ASP A 61 5.62 -12.56 -2.68
CA ASP A 61 6.92 -12.44 -2.01
C ASP A 61 7.21 -11.05 -1.40
N GLY A 62 6.27 -10.11 -1.50
CA GLY A 62 6.42 -8.75 -1.00
C GLY A 62 7.13 -7.80 -1.97
N ARG A 63 7.41 -8.21 -3.22
CA ARG A 63 8.06 -7.34 -4.21
C ARG A 63 7.04 -6.66 -5.11
N MET A 64 7.20 -5.35 -5.26
CA MET A 64 6.38 -4.52 -6.15
C MET A 64 6.97 -4.52 -7.57
N ASP A 65 7.21 -5.70 -8.11
CA ASP A 65 7.76 -5.86 -9.46
C ASP A 65 6.66 -5.62 -10.52
N VAL A 66 7.07 -5.08 -11.67
CA VAL A 66 6.16 -4.59 -12.71
C VAL A 66 5.20 -5.67 -13.23
N ASP A 67 5.64 -6.92 -13.28
CA ASP A 67 4.90 -8.09 -13.73
C ASP A 67 4.21 -8.88 -12.61
N SER A 68 4.32 -8.41 -11.36
CA SER A 68 3.76 -9.10 -10.20
C SER A 68 2.24 -8.94 -10.10
N SER A 69 1.52 -10.04 -10.22
CA SER A 69 0.07 -10.11 -9.97
C SER A 69 -0.27 -10.01 -8.48
N GLY A 70 0.59 -10.56 -7.60
CA GLY A 70 0.43 -10.44 -6.16
C GLY A 70 0.57 -8.99 -5.66
N ALA A 71 1.49 -8.21 -6.26
CA ALA A 71 1.62 -6.79 -5.98
C ALA A 71 0.37 -6.00 -6.43
N ALA A 72 -0.20 -6.32 -7.61
CA ALA A 72 -1.44 -5.70 -8.10
C ALA A 72 -2.61 -6.00 -7.15
N ALA A 73 -2.80 -7.26 -6.76
CA ALA A 73 -3.82 -7.69 -5.80
C ALA A 73 -3.66 -6.98 -4.46
N PHE A 74 -2.43 -6.93 -3.92
CA PHE A 74 -2.12 -6.24 -2.68
C PHE A 74 -2.44 -4.76 -2.74
N ALA A 75 -2.05 -4.06 -3.80
CA ALA A 75 -2.28 -2.62 -3.95
C ALA A 75 -3.77 -2.29 -4.01
N ALA A 76 -4.55 -3.06 -4.79
CA ALA A 76 -5.99 -2.90 -4.90
C ALA A 76 -6.69 -3.12 -3.55
N TRP A 77 -6.39 -4.25 -2.88
CA TRP A 77 -6.92 -4.59 -1.57
C TRP A 77 -6.54 -3.57 -0.50
N ARG A 78 -5.27 -3.19 -0.42
CA ARG A 78 -4.79 -2.21 0.56
C ARG A 78 -5.46 -0.85 0.38
N GLY A 79 -5.65 -0.42 -0.88
CA GLY A 79 -6.38 0.80 -1.20
C GLY A 79 -7.85 0.73 -0.78
N ALA A 80 -8.52 -0.40 -1.02
CA ALA A 80 -9.89 -0.65 -0.59
C ALA A 80 -9.99 -0.64 0.95
N LEU A 81 -9.09 -1.33 1.65
CA LEU A 81 -9.05 -1.35 3.11
C LEU A 81 -8.87 0.06 3.68
N ALA A 82 -7.97 0.87 3.12
CA ALA A 82 -7.77 2.25 3.58
C ALA A 82 -9.04 3.10 3.44
N ARG A 83 -9.77 2.96 2.32
CA ARG A 83 -11.05 3.67 2.11
C ARG A 83 -12.11 3.21 3.12
N ARG A 84 -12.23 1.90 3.37
CA ARG A 84 -13.18 1.35 4.34
C ARG A 84 -12.88 1.77 5.76
N VAL A 85 -11.62 1.80 6.15
CA VAL A 85 -11.19 2.33 7.46
C VAL A 85 -11.51 3.81 7.57
N ALA A 86 -11.19 4.61 6.55
CA ALA A 86 -11.48 6.06 6.55
C ALA A 86 -12.99 6.35 6.64
N ALA A 87 -13.84 5.49 6.10
CA ALA A 87 -15.29 5.61 6.15
C ALA A 87 -15.91 5.25 7.52
N GLN A 88 -15.11 4.82 8.50
CA GLN A 88 -15.64 4.46 9.82
C GLN A 88 -16.13 5.71 10.58
N PRO A 89 -17.34 5.68 11.14
CA PRO A 89 -17.94 6.86 11.80
C PRO A 89 -17.06 7.45 12.91
N VAL A 90 -16.29 6.63 13.61
CA VAL A 90 -15.37 7.07 14.66
C VAL A 90 -14.25 7.98 14.12
N LEU A 91 -13.94 7.92 12.84
CA LEU A 91 -12.93 8.77 12.19
C LEU A 91 -13.54 10.02 11.52
N ALA A 92 -14.86 10.14 11.43
CA ALA A 92 -15.53 11.29 10.81
C ALA A 92 -15.06 12.66 11.36
N PRO A 93 -14.77 12.84 12.66
CA PRO A 93 -14.23 14.10 13.17
C PRO A 93 -12.86 14.48 12.60
N LEU A 94 -12.15 13.54 11.96
CA LEU A 94 -10.84 13.79 11.32
C LEU A 94 -10.98 14.15 9.84
N ASP A 95 -12.17 14.07 9.26
CA ASP A 95 -12.43 14.39 7.86
C ASP A 95 -12.64 15.89 7.68
N GLU A 96 -11.58 16.65 7.82
CA GLU A 96 -11.57 18.09 7.65
C GLU A 96 -11.53 18.46 6.16
N PRO A 97 -12.21 19.58 5.77
CA PRO A 97 -12.12 20.10 4.41
C PRO A 97 -10.67 20.38 4.01
N ILE A 98 -10.30 19.93 2.83
CA ILE A 98 -8.94 20.17 2.31
C ILE A 98 -8.88 21.62 1.81
N VAL A 99 -8.13 22.46 2.52
CA VAL A 99 -7.75 23.78 2.03
C VAL A 99 -6.45 23.61 1.24
N THR A 100 -6.55 23.66 -0.07
CA THR A 100 -5.38 23.53 -0.96
C THR A 100 -4.99 24.88 -1.53
N ASP A 101 -3.69 25.18 -1.52
CA ASP A 101 -3.12 26.23 -2.32
C ASP A 101 -3.37 25.95 -3.82
N PRO A 102 -3.92 26.90 -4.60
CA PRO A 102 -4.15 26.69 -6.03
C PRO A 102 -2.92 26.22 -6.83
N GLN A 103 -1.72 26.55 -6.38
CA GLN A 103 -0.47 26.18 -7.05
C GLN A 103 0.00 24.75 -6.73
N THR A 104 -0.21 24.28 -5.51
CA THR A 104 0.29 22.96 -5.04
C THR A 104 -0.84 21.95 -4.77
N GLY A 105 -2.08 22.43 -4.71
CA GLY A 105 -3.25 21.66 -4.35
C GLY A 105 -3.47 20.38 -5.15
N PRO A 106 -3.40 20.42 -6.51
CA PRO A 106 -3.68 19.24 -7.32
C PRO A 106 -2.74 18.06 -7.03
N VAL A 107 -1.48 18.34 -6.70
CA VAL A 107 -0.46 17.31 -6.45
C VAL A 107 -0.61 16.71 -5.05
N LEU A 108 -0.94 17.53 -4.05
CA LEU A 108 -0.99 17.09 -2.66
C LEU A 108 -2.39 16.63 -2.21
N ALA A 109 -3.44 17.05 -2.91
CA ALA A 109 -4.81 16.77 -2.51
C ALA A 109 -5.11 15.29 -2.21
N PRO A 110 -4.65 14.30 -3.01
CA PRO A 110 -4.90 12.89 -2.71
C PRO A 110 -4.33 12.44 -1.36
N TRP A 111 -3.20 13.01 -0.95
CA TRP A 111 -2.53 12.68 0.32
C TRP A 111 -3.17 13.35 1.54
N LEU A 112 -3.87 14.45 1.33
CA LEU A 112 -4.54 15.22 2.38
C LEU A 112 -5.93 14.68 2.72
N THR A 113 -6.55 13.89 1.85
CA THR A 113 -7.83 13.23 2.15
C THR A 113 -7.71 12.34 3.37
N LEU A 114 -8.80 12.12 4.10
CA LEU A 114 -8.80 11.18 5.21
C LEU A 114 -8.34 9.78 4.76
N ALA A 115 -8.81 9.30 3.61
CA ALA A 115 -8.39 8.02 3.04
C ALA A 115 -6.87 7.99 2.73
N GLY A 116 -6.31 9.07 2.19
CA GLY A 116 -4.86 9.19 1.96
C GLY A 116 -4.06 9.14 3.24
N ARG A 117 -4.48 9.88 4.27
CA ARG A 117 -3.85 9.87 5.61
C ARG A 117 -3.95 8.51 6.28
N VAL A 118 -5.10 7.84 6.18
CA VAL A 118 -5.30 6.46 6.66
C VAL A 118 -4.40 5.50 5.90
N ALA A 119 -4.27 5.62 4.58
CA ALA A 119 -3.39 4.77 3.80
C ALA A 119 -1.91 4.87 4.24
N LEU A 120 -1.44 6.07 4.63
CA LEU A 120 -0.10 6.26 5.18
C LEU A 120 0.06 5.66 6.59
N ALA A 121 -1.00 5.66 7.40
CA ALA A 121 -0.99 5.14 8.77
C ALA A 121 -1.39 3.66 8.87
N LEU A 122 -1.83 3.04 7.76
CA LEU A 122 -2.56 1.76 7.78
C LEU A 122 -1.77 0.64 8.45
N GLU A 123 -0.46 0.54 8.21
CA GLU A 123 0.38 -0.44 8.91
C GLU A 123 0.35 -0.25 10.43
N SER A 124 0.47 0.98 10.91
CA SER A 124 0.43 1.27 12.35
C SER A 124 -0.94 0.92 12.94
N LEU A 125 -2.02 1.17 12.20
CA LEU A 125 -3.37 0.79 12.60
C LEU A 125 -3.52 -0.73 12.68
N VAL A 126 -3.00 -1.47 11.70
CA VAL A 126 -3.02 -2.94 11.71
C VAL A 126 -2.21 -3.49 12.89
N ARG A 127 -1.03 -2.94 13.15
CA ARG A 127 -0.20 -3.35 14.31
C ARG A 127 -0.87 -3.05 15.65
N ALA A 128 -1.71 -2.02 15.74
CA ALA A 128 -2.49 -1.70 16.93
C ALA A 128 -3.65 -2.68 17.18
N GLY A 129 -3.98 -3.53 16.20
CA GLY A 129 -4.99 -4.58 16.30
C GLY A 129 -6.42 -4.05 16.20
N ARG A 130 -6.87 -3.21 17.13
CA ARG A 130 -8.24 -2.66 17.15
C ARG A 130 -8.24 -1.14 17.40
N PRO A 131 -7.68 -0.35 16.48
CA PRO A 131 -7.56 1.09 16.66
C PRO A 131 -8.94 1.74 16.72
N CYS A 132 -9.18 2.57 17.73
CA CYS A 132 -10.46 3.26 17.95
C CYS A 132 -11.69 2.32 17.94
N GLY A 133 -11.51 1.04 18.28
CA GLY A 133 -12.59 0.05 18.25
C GLY A 133 -12.92 -0.51 16.87
N ILE A 134 -12.20 -0.11 15.82
CA ILE A 134 -12.42 -0.58 14.44
C ILE A 134 -12.07 -2.06 14.30
N ASP A 135 -12.98 -2.84 13.73
CA ASP A 135 -12.80 -4.26 13.43
C ASP A 135 -12.09 -4.44 12.09
N LEU A 136 -10.76 -4.42 12.13
CA LEU A 136 -9.92 -4.55 10.93
C LEU A 136 -10.10 -5.88 10.19
N PRO A 137 -10.24 -7.07 10.82
CA PRO A 137 -10.49 -8.31 10.10
C PRO A 137 -11.79 -8.29 9.26
N THR A 138 -12.87 -7.73 9.79
CA THR A 138 -14.12 -7.57 9.04
C THR A 138 -13.92 -6.67 7.83
N LEU A 139 -13.30 -5.48 8.02
CA LEU A 139 -13.02 -4.56 6.91
C LEU A 139 -12.05 -5.13 5.88
N ALA A 140 -11.07 -5.93 6.33
CA ALA A 140 -10.13 -6.62 5.46
C ALA A 140 -10.84 -7.65 4.57
N THR A 141 -11.80 -8.39 5.13
CA THR A 141 -12.65 -9.34 4.38
C THR A 141 -13.48 -8.63 3.32
N GLU A 142 -14.14 -7.53 3.68
CA GLU A 142 -14.94 -6.74 2.76
C GLU A 142 -14.08 -6.09 1.65
N ALA A 143 -12.87 -5.66 1.98
CA ALA A 143 -11.93 -5.08 1.03
C ALA A 143 -11.45 -6.08 -0.03
N LEU A 144 -11.47 -7.40 0.25
CA LEU A 144 -11.19 -8.44 -0.75
C LEU A 144 -12.21 -8.42 -1.88
N ALA A 145 -13.49 -8.25 -1.55
CA ALA A 145 -14.55 -8.14 -2.56
C ALA A 145 -14.38 -6.88 -3.44
N ASP A 146 -14.00 -5.74 -2.82
CA ASP A 146 -13.74 -4.49 -3.55
C ASP A 146 -12.51 -4.58 -4.48
N ALA A 147 -11.56 -5.46 -4.14
CA ALA A 147 -10.35 -5.68 -4.92
C ALA A 147 -10.54 -6.73 -6.03
N ALA A 148 -11.67 -7.41 -6.07
CA ALA A 148 -12.00 -8.36 -7.15
C ALA A 148 -11.96 -7.63 -8.50
N GLY A 149 -11.29 -8.24 -9.50
CA GLY A 149 -11.11 -7.60 -10.81
C GLY A 149 -9.98 -6.55 -10.86
N HIS A 150 -9.04 -6.57 -9.91
CA HIS A 150 -7.82 -5.78 -10.00
C HIS A 150 -7.05 -6.07 -11.32
N PRO A 151 -6.18 -5.14 -11.79
CA PRO A 151 -5.33 -5.36 -12.95
C PRO A 151 -4.49 -6.64 -12.83
N ALA A 152 -4.15 -7.26 -13.96
CA ALA A 152 -3.39 -8.52 -13.97
C ALA A 152 -1.99 -8.36 -13.35
N THR A 153 -1.35 -7.20 -13.55
CA THR A 153 -0.01 -6.91 -13.04
C THR A 153 0.08 -5.52 -12.41
N TRP A 154 1.09 -5.33 -11.57
CA TRP A 154 1.36 -4.04 -10.94
C TRP A 154 1.67 -2.93 -11.96
N GLY A 155 2.42 -3.26 -13.03
CA GLY A 155 2.81 -2.31 -14.07
C GLY A 155 1.64 -1.73 -14.85
N GLU A 156 0.52 -2.43 -14.96
CA GLU A 156 -0.68 -1.90 -15.63
C GLU A 156 -1.28 -0.67 -14.94
N THR A 157 -1.05 -0.52 -13.64
CA THR A 157 -1.56 0.61 -12.84
C THR A 157 -0.50 1.69 -12.61
N HIS A 158 0.78 1.35 -12.76
CA HIS A 158 1.91 2.24 -12.44
C HIS A 158 2.64 2.73 -13.70
N VAL A 159 1.88 3.20 -14.67
CA VAL A 159 2.42 3.82 -15.89
C VAL A 159 2.65 5.31 -15.61
N VAL A 160 3.91 5.75 -15.69
CA VAL A 160 4.23 7.18 -15.73
C VAL A 160 3.80 7.70 -17.10
N ARG A 161 2.77 8.53 -17.15
CA ARG A 161 2.38 9.26 -18.37
C ARG A 161 3.04 10.63 -18.29
N PRO A 162 3.89 11.00 -19.28
CA PRO A 162 4.39 12.37 -19.39
C PRO A 162 3.21 13.34 -19.52
N GLU A 163 3.25 14.46 -18.81
CA GLU A 163 2.26 15.53 -19.00
C GLU A 163 2.33 15.99 -20.46
N GLY A 164 1.20 15.92 -21.17
CA GLY A 164 1.10 16.37 -22.56
C GLY A 164 0.88 15.30 -23.61
N ASP A 165 0.84 14.01 -23.25
CA ASP A 165 0.37 13.00 -24.20
C ASP A 165 -1.14 13.15 -24.41
N PRO A 166 -1.62 13.43 -25.63
CA PRO A 166 -3.05 13.45 -25.92
C PRO A 166 -3.60 12.03 -25.71
N VAL A 167 -4.69 11.92 -24.97
CA VAL A 167 -5.47 10.70 -24.79
C VAL A 167 -6.18 10.35 -26.07
#